data_72ff5e6efecdbed2061a66663491e071
#
_entry.id   72ff5e6efecdbed2061a66663491e071
#
_cell.length_a   1.000
_cell.length_b   1.000
_cell.length_c   1.000
_cell.angle_alpha   90.00
_cell.angle_beta   90.00
_cell.angle_gamma   90.00
#
_symmetry.space_group_name_H-M   'P 1'
#
loop_
_entity.id
_entity.type
_entity.pdbx_description
1 polymer ?
#
loop_
_entity_poly.entity_id
_entity_poly.type
_entity_poly.pdbx_seq_one_letter_code
_entity_poly.pdbx_strand_id
1 'polypeptide(L)'
;MAPNTAVEVQSVGGIPTAVAGPDVHRDITVKWFLLGAVGYFLIVGIVALIIAAKFVWPDFLGSIQYFTYGRMRPLHVNGMLFGWLLGADMGLAYYIVPRLCGVRLWSEKLGVATSILWNIIILSAVVTLLGGYQKGLEYADLPTPVAILVVIAWVMFGVNIFATIATRKYKQMYVSTWYLMGTILWTAFVYLTGNFATLLTTGVNQANLNWMYTHNAVGLIFTPAGLAVGYYFIPRASNTPLYNHKLSMIGFWSLAFVYVWTGAHHMLHGPISQWLQTNLDRLFGHVADPGLGGGLQLHRHHERPVASVQRQRLAQVPDVGNGVLSAHVLSGSDAQPALGERDRLQDRLDSRARAHGGDGHLLIHCHGRRVLCDSANL
;
A
#
# COMPACT_ATOMS: atom_id res chain seq x y z
N MET A 1 -36.08 -5.42 -38.94
CA MET A 1 -36.22 -5.26 -37.48
C MET A 1 -35.45 -6.39 -36.81
N ALA A 2 -34.30 -6.11 -36.27
CA ALA A 2 -33.52 -7.08 -35.49
C ALA A 2 -34.11 -7.23 -34.09
N PRO A 3 -34.20 -8.42 -33.48
CA PRO A 3 -34.77 -8.58 -32.17
C PRO A 3 -33.89 -7.90 -31.15
N ASN A 4 -34.56 -7.09 -30.32
CA ASN A 4 -34.00 -6.40 -29.16
C ASN A 4 -33.74 -7.46 -28.07
N THR A 5 -32.58 -8.12 -28.10
CA THR A 5 -32.18 -9.03 -27.02
C THR A 5 -31.90 -8.18 -25.79
N ALA A 6 -32.86 -8.08 -24.90
CA ALA A 6 -32.66 -7.57 -23.56
C ALA A 6 -31.52 -8.35 -22.90
N VAL A 7 -30.43 -7.68 -22.61
CA VAL A 7 -29.31 -8.26 -21.86
C VAL A 7 -29.80 -8.54 -20.45
N GLU A 8 -29.99 -9.81 -20.14
CA GLU A 8 -30.36 -10.26 -18.80
C GLU A 8 -29.22 -9.91 -17.84
N VAL A 9 -29.51 -9.00 -16.92
CA VAL A 9 -28.55 -8.57 -15.90
C VAL A 9 -28.50 -9.65 -14.82
N GLN A 10 -27.62 -10.62 -14.98
CA GLN A 10 -27.30 -11.54 -13.89
C GLN A 10 -26.44 -10.84 -12.86
N SER A 11 -26.87 -10.79 -11.61
CA SER A 11 -26.06 -10.30 -10.48
C SER A 11 -25.35 -11.48 -9.82
N VAL A 12 -24.02 -11.50 -9.84
CA VAL A 12 -23.20 -12.45 -9.08
C VAL A 12 -22.67 -11.70 -7.86
N GLY A 13 -23.05 -12.18 -6.66
CA GLY A 13 -22.59 -11.56 -5.41
C GLY A 13 -23.08 -10.11 -5.18
N GLY A 14 -24.25 -9.74 -5.75
CA GLY A 14 -24.79 -8.38 -5.65
C GLY A 14 -24.08 -7.34 -6.52
N ILE A 15 -23.08 -7.75 -7.28
CA ILE A 15 -22.40 -6.91 -8.29
C ILE A 15 -23.17 -7.06 -9.60
N PRO A 16 -23.64 -5.99 -10.25
CA PRO A 16 -24.25 -6.08 -11.56
C PRO A 16 -23.23 -6.69 -12.53
N THR A 17 -23.42 -7.91 -12.92
CA THR A 17 -22.71 -8.51 -14.03
C THR A 17 -23.50 -8.18 -15.30
N ALA A 18 -23.25 -7.04 -15.90
CA ALA A 18 -23.54 -6.92 -17.30
C ALA A 18 -22.64 -7.94 -18.00
N VAL A 19 -23.19 -9.04 -18.44
CA VAL A 19 -22.56 -9.89 -19.44
C VAL A 19 -22.57 -9.08 -20.72
N ALA A 20 -21.68 -8.10 -20.80
CA ALA A 20 -21.31 -7.57 -22.09
C ALA A 20 -20.65 -8.75 -22.81
N GLY A 21 -21.11 -9.06 -24.03
CA GLY A 21 -20.54 -10.12 -24.82
C GLY A 21 -19.00 -10.01 -24.88
N PRO A 22 -18.28 -11.08 -25.21
CA PRO A 22 -16.83 -11.17 -25.12
C PRO A 22 -16.06 -10.04 -25.84
N ASP A 23 -16.70 -9.34 -26.75
CA ASP A 23 -16.11 -8.28 -27.56
C ASP A 23 -16.19 -6.86 -26.95
N VAL A 24 -16.83 -6.67 -25.79
CA VAL A 24 -17.02 -5.33 -25.22
C VAL A 24 -15.75 -4.79 -24.56
N HIS A 25 -14.91 -5.66 -24.01
CA HIS A 25 -13.68 -5.27 -23.32
C HIS A 25 -12.45 -5.81 -24.06
N ARG A 26 -11.69 -4.93 -24.68
CA ARG A 26 -10.45 -5.34 -25.41
C ARG A 26 -9.31 -5.72 -24.46
N ASP A 27 -9.28 -5.17 -23.24
CA ASP A 27 -8.29 -5.41 -22.18
C ASP A 27 -6.81 -5.29 -22.64
N ILE A 28 -6.53 -4.54 -23.72
CA ILE A 28 -5.17 -4.34 -24.25
C ILE A 28 -4.34 -3.60 -23.20
N THR A 29 -4.87 -2.51 -22.67
CA THR A 29 -4.24 -1.72 -21.59
C THR A 29 -3.95 -2.56 -20.35
N VAL A 30 -4.91 -3.40 -19.95
CA VAL A 30 -4.79 -4.32 -18.81
C VAL A 30 -3.61 -5.27 -19.01
N LYS A 31 -3.52 -5.90 -20.18
CA LYS A 31 -2.43 -6.84 -20.50
C LYS A 31 -1.06 -6.19 -20.42
N TRP A 32 -0.89 -4.99 -20.97
CA TRP A 32 0.38 -4.29 -20.94
C TRP A 32 0.83 -3.96 -19.51
N PHE A 33 -0.08 -3.45 -18.66
CA PHE A 33 0.23 -3.18 -17.27
C PHE A 33 0.55 -4.44 -16.48
N LEU A 34 -0.26 -5.50 -16.59
CA LEU A 34 -0.05 -6.72 -15.81
C LEU A 34 1.20 -7.49 -16.24
N LEU A 35 1.49 -7.57 -17.54
CA LEU A 35 2.73 -8.20 -18.02
C LEU A 35 3.96 -7.42 -17.55
N GLY A 36 3.92 -6.08 -17.62
CA GLY A 36 4.98 -5.23 -17.07
C GLY A 36 5.16 -5.44 -15.57
N ALA A 37 4.08 -5.42 -14.80
CA ALA A 37 4.11 -5.62 -13.35
C ALA A 37 4.71 -6.97 -12.95
N VAL A 38 4.32 -8.07 -13.61
CA VAL A 38 4.90 -9.40 -13.37
C VAL A 38 6.39 -9.42 -13.74
N GLY A 39 6.78 -8.81 -14.86
CA GLY A 39 8.18 -8.70 -15.25
C GLY A 39 9.01 -7.95 -14.20
N TYR A 40 8.52 -6.83 -13.71
CA TYR A 40 9.17 -6.05 -12.65
C TYR A 40 9.24 -6.83 -11.34
N PHE A 41 8.19 -7.52 -10.94
CA PHE A 41 8.21 -8.38 -9.76
C PHE A 41 9.37 -9.38 -9.77
N LEU A 42 9.56 -10.07 -10.90
CA LEU A 42 10.65 -11.05 -11.04
C LEU A 42 12.03 -10.38 -10.98
N ILE A 43 12.21 -9.28 -11.69
CA ILE A 43 13.49 -8.54 -11.71
C ILE A 43 13.81 -8.01 -10.31
N VAL A 44 12.84 -7.37 -9.65
CA VAL A 44 13.07 -6.79 -8.31
C VAL A 44 13.25 -7.86 -7.25
N GLY A 45 12.66 -9.05 -7.46
CA GLY A 45 12.92 -10.23 -6.65
C GLY A 45 14.39 -10.65 -6.70
N ILE A 46 15.00 -10.64 -7.87
CA ILE A 46 16.43 -10.89 -8.02
C ILE A 46 17.26 -9.80 -7.30
N VAL A 47 16.87 -8.55 -7.44
CA VAL A 47 17.52 -7.43 -6.72
C VAL A 47 17.43 -7.63 -5.20
N ALA A 48 16.29 -8.12 -4.68
CA ALA A 48 16.13 -8.45 -3.27
C ALA A 48 17.11 -9.54 -2.80
N LEU A 49 17.29 -10.58 -3.59
CA LEU A 49 18.24 -11.65 -3.27
C LEU A 49 19.69 -11.12 -3.22
N ILE A 50 20.07 -10.23 -4.13
CA ILE A 50 21.39 -9.59 -4.10
C ILE A 50 21.55 -8.76 -2.83
N ILE A 51 20.54 -7.97 -2.44
CA ILE A 51 20.56 -7.18 -1.20
C ILE A 51 20.65 -8.10 0.02
N ALA A 52 19.87 -9.17 0.06
CA ALA A 52 19.88 -10.14 1.15
C ALA A 52 21.26 -10.83 1.29
N ALA A 53 21.88 -11.19 0.18
CA ALA A 53 23.23 -11.76 0.20
C ALA A 53 24.25 -10.81 0.85
N LYS A 54 24.11 -9.49 0.68
CA LYS A 54 25.01 -8.49 1.30
C LYS A 54 24.91 -8.42 2.82
N PHE A 55 23.81 -8.84 3.43
CA PHE A 55 23.71 -8.94 4.90
C PHE A 55 24.55 -10.09 5.46
N VAL A 56 24.79 -11.14 4.67
CA VAL A 56 25.63 -12.29 5.04
C VAL A 56 27.08 -12.08 4.57
N TRP A 57 27.24 -11.57 3.36
CA TRP A 57 28.52 -11.28 2.70
C TRP A 57 28.57 -9.81 2.26
N PRO A 58 29.01 -8.87 3.12
CA PRO A 58 28.99 -7.44 2.83
C PRO A 58 29.71 -7.05 1.52
N ASP A 59 30.77 -7.76 1.18
CA ASP A 59 31.57 -7.53 -0.03
C ASP A 59 31.01 -8.22 -1.28
N PHE A 60 29.88 -8.92 -1.18
CA PHE A 60 29.27 -9.58 -2.32
C PHE A 60 28.99 -8.57 -3.45
N LEU A 61 29.61 -8.75 -4.62
CA LEU A 61 29.61 -7.82 -5.74
C LEU A 61 30.07 -6.38 -5.37
N GLY A 62 30.88 -6.23 -4.30
CA GLY A 62 31.32 -4.94 -3.77
C GLY A 62 32.24 -4.15 -4.70
N SER A 63 32.97 -4.83 -5.59
CA SER A 63 33.83 -4.21 -6.61
C SER A 63 33.04 -3.51 -7.72
N ILE A 64 31.75 -3.78 -7.85
CA ILE A 64 30.91 -3.20 -8.89
C ILE A 64 30.07 -2.09 -8.26
N GLN A 65 30.38 -0.84 -8.58
CA GLN A 65 29.73 0.35 -7.99
C GLN A 65 28.21 0.38 -8.11
N TYR A 66 27.63 -0.21 -9.16
CA TYR A 66 26.19 -0.25 -9.39
C TYR A 66 25.45 -1.20 -8.41
N PHE A 67 26.17 -2.18 -7.84
CA PHE A 67 25.60 -3.15 -6.89
C PHE A 67 25.87 -2.80 -5.42
N THR A 68 26.26 -1.54 -5.13
CA THR A 68 26.34 -1.09 -3.73
C THR A 68 24.94 -1.08 -3.08
N TYR A 69 24.89 -1.37 -1.77
CA TYR A 69 23.62 -1.40 -1.02
C TYR A 69 22.81 -0.11 -1.17
N GLY A 70 23.46 1.05 -1.10
CA GLY A 70 22.81 2.36 -1.22
C GLY A 70 22.18 2.64 -2.59
N ARG A 71 22.55 1.91 -3.65
CA ARG A 71 21.92 2.00 -4.97
C ARG A 71 20.88 0.91 -5.18
N MET A 72 21.17 -0.29 -4.71
CA MET A 72 20.28 -1.45 -4.87
C MET A 72 19.01 -1.35 -4.02
N ARG A 73 19.11 -0.83 -2.79
CA ARG A 73 17.95 -0.70 -1.91
C ARG A 73 16.87 0.24 -2.48
N PRO A 74 17.17 1.49 -2.87
CA PRO A 74 16.18 2.35 -3.51
C PRO A 74 15.62 1.75 -4.80
N LEU A 75 16.45 1.08 -5.61
CA LEU A 75 15.98 0.38 -6.80
C LEU A 75 14.97 -0.71 -6.46
N HIS A 76 15.28 -1.55 -5.46
CA HIS A 76 14.37 -2.60 -5.01
C HIS A 76 13.04 -2.00 -4.51
N VAL A 77 13.10 -1.04 -3.61
CA VAL A 77 11.92 -0.42 -3.00
C VAL A 77 11.03 0.25 -4.05
N ASN A 78 11.60 1.11 -4.89
CA ASN A 78 10.80 1.79 -5.93
C ASN A 78 10.29 0.81 -7.00
N GLY A 79 11.09 -0.20 -7.35
CA GLY A 79 10.68 -1.24 -8.29
C GLY A 79 9.53 -2.11 -7.76
N MET A 80 9.54 -2.47 -6.48
CA MET A 80 8.44 -3.20 -5.83
C MET A 80 7.18 -2.35 -5.74
N LEU A 81 7.30 -1.11 -5.27
CA LEU A 81 6.14 -0.25 -5.02
C LEU A 81 5.53 0.28 -6.33
N PHE A 82 6.34 0.86 -7.20
CA PHE A 82 5.85 1.53 -8.40
C PHE A 82 5.89 0.62 -9.63
N GLY A 83 6.93 -0.18 -9.81
CA GLY A 83 7.04 -1.09 -10.94
C GLY A 83 6.03 -2.23 -10.86
N TRP A 84 6.05 -2.98 -9.78
CA TRP A 84 5.16 -4.13 -9.59
C TRP A 84 3.79 -3.72 -9.05
N LEU A 85 3.73 -3.27 -7.79
CA LEU A 85 2.46 -3.17 -7.06
C LEU A 85 1.54 -2.11 -7.69
N LEU A 86 2.00 -0.87 -7.85
CA LEU A 86 1.19 0.19 -8.44
C LEU A 86 0.90 -0.07 -9.94
N GLY A 87 1.86 -0.65 -10.67
CA GLY A 87 1.63 -1.09 -12.04
C GLY A 87 0.52 -2.13 -12.16
N ALA A 88 0.50 -3.12 -11.26
CA ALA A 88 -0.57 -4.12 -11.17
C ALA A 88 -1.91 -3.46 -10.80
N ASP A 89 -1.93 -2.58 -9.81
CA ASP A 89 -3.14 -1.88 -9.34
C ASP A 89 -3.75 -1.01 -10.46
N MET A 90 -2.92 -0.30 -11.23
CA MET A 90 -3.38 0.45 -12.41
C MET A 90 -3.99 -0.48 -13.46
N GLY A 91 -3.34 -1.61 -13.75
CA GLY A 91 -3.86 -2.63 -14.67
C GLY A 91 -5.20 -3.21 -14.21
N LEU A 92 -5.31 -3.53 -12.92
CA LEU A 92 -6.54 -4.03 -12.31
C LEU A 92 -7.64 -2.96 -12.26
N ALA A 93 -7.31 -1.70 -12.03
CA ALA A 93 -8.27 -0.59 -12.12
C ALA A 93 -8.85 -0.47 -13.54
N TYR A 94 -8.02 -0.57 -14.59
CA TYR A 94 -8.47 -0.62 -15.97
C TYR A 94 -9.35 -1.84 -16.28
N TYR A 95 -9.18 -2.93 -15.56
CA TYR A 95 -10.04 -4.12 -15.65
C TYR A 95 -11.37 -3.94 -14.91
N ILE A 96 -11.32 -3.46 -13.67
CA ILE A 96 -12.44 -3.42 -12.72
C ILE A 96 -13.43 -2.32 -13.10
N VAL A 97 -12.95 -1.08 -13.33
CA VAL A 97 -13.81 0.10 -13.48
C VAL A 97 -14.75 -0.01 -14.68
N PRO A 98 -14.33 -0.36 -15.90
CA PRO A 98 -15.25 -0.49 -17.03
C PRO A 98 -16.34 -1.53 -16.76
N ARG A 99 -15.98 -2.63 -16.08
CA ARG A 99 -16.92 -3.72 -15.76
C ARG A 99 -17.95 -3.32 -14.71
N LEU A 100 -17.54 -2.60 -13.66
CA LEU A 100 -18.46 -2.06 -12.66
C LEU A 100 -19.35 -0.94 -13.22
N CYS A 101 -18.85 -0.17 -14.17
CA CYS A 101 -19.59 0.89 -14.83
C CYS A 101 -20.51 0.39 -15.96
N GLY A 102 -20.34 -0.85 -16.44
CA GLY A 102 -21.08 -1.43 -17.56
C GLY A 102 -20.79 -0.75 -18.91
N VAL A 103 -19.60 -0.17 -19.08
CA VAL A 103 -19.15 0.56 -20.27
C VAL A 103 -17.77 0.08 -20.72
N ARG A 104 -17.37 0.47 -21.92
CA ARG A 104 -15.97 0.31 -22.35
C ARG A 104 -15.07 1.32 -21.64
N LEU A 105 -13.78 1.01 -21.59
CA LEU A 105 -12.78 2.00 -21.20
C LEU A 105 -12.90 3.23 -22.12
N TRP A 106 -12.90 4.43 -21.51
CA TRP A 106 -13.10 5.68 -22.27
C TRP A 106 -12.11 5.82 -23.42
N SER A 107 -10.85 5.49 -23.19
CA SER A 107 -9.84 5.49 -24.25
C SER A 107 -8.77 4.41 -24.04
N GLU A 108 -8.84 3.35 -24.86
CA GLU A 108 -7.76 2.34 -24.91
C GLU A 108 -6.42 2.94 -25.38
N LYS A 109 -6.47 3.91 -26.32
CA LYS A 109 -5.26 4.59 -26.80
C LYS A 109 -4.55 5.34 -25.67
N LEU A 110 -5.30 6.07 -24.84
CA LEU A 110 -4.76 6.76 -23.67
C LEU A 110 -4.23 5.76 -22.64
N GLY A 111 -4.93 4.65 -22.41
CA GLY A 111 -4.49 3.59 -21.53
C GLY A 111 -3.15 2.97 -21.96
N VAL A 112 -3.02 2.63 -23.23
CA VAL A 112 -1.76 2.10 -23.80
C VAL A 112 -0.65 3.15 -23.73
N ALA A 113 -0.92 4.42 -24.06
CA ALA A 113 0.06 5.50 -23.93
C ALA A 113 0.52 5.68 -22.46
N THR A 114 -0.40 5.58 -21.50
CA THR A 114 -0.06 5.60 -20.07
C THR A 114 0.84 4.43 -19.70
N SER A 115 0.56 3.22 -20.20
CA SER A 115 1.41 2.05 -19.96
C SER A 115 2.81 2.20 -20.55
N ILE A 116 2.93 2.72 -21.76
CA ILE A 116 4.23 2.99 -22.38
C ILE A 116 5.02 3.99 -21.55
N LEU A 117 4.39 5.13 -21.18
CA LEU A 117 5.04 6.13 -20.35
C LEU A 117 5.44 5.57 -18.98
N TRP A 118 4.60 4.72 -18.37
CA TRP A 118 4.91 4.06 -17.09
C TRP A 118 6.16 3.19 -17.21
N ASN A 119 6.28 2.39 -18.27
CA ASN A 119 7.48 1.57 -18.50
C ASN A 119 8.73 2.45 -18.74
N ILE A 120 8.62 3.56 -19.45
CA ILE A 120 9.72 4.52 -19.62
C ILE A 120 10.15 5.08 -18.25
N ILE A 121 9.20 5.42 -17.37
CA ILE A 121 9.48 5.90 -16.01
C ILE A 121 10.26 4.85 -15.21
N ILE A 122 9.80 3.59 -15.20
CA ILE A 122 10.46 2.52 -14.44
C ILE A 122 11.86 2.25 -14.99
N LEU A 123 12.05 2.21 -16.30
CA LEU A 123 13.38 2.08 -16.90
C LEU A 123 14.28 3.27 -16.56
N SER A 124 13.75 4.49 -16.58
CA SER A 124 14.48 5.69 -16.15
C SER A 124 14.87 5.62 -14.67
N ALA A 125 14.00 5.08 -13.82
CA ALA A 125 14.29 4.84 -12.42
C ALA A 125 15.45 3.84 -12.25
N VAL A 126 15.47 2.74 -13.00
CA VAL A 126 16.58 1.78 -12.98
C VAL A 126 17.89 2.46 -13.32
N VAL A 127 17.94 3.22 -14.41
CA VAL A 127 19.17 3.90 -14.87
C VAL A 127 19.64 4.94 -13.85
N THR A 128 18.74 5.78 -13.36
CA THR A 128 19.09 6.87 -12.44
C THR A 128 19.50 6.35 -11.06
N LEU A 129 18.78 5.40 -10.48
CA LEU A 129 19.09 4.86 -9.16
C LEU A 129 20.37 4.03 -9.16
N LEU A 130 20.59 3.17 -10.17
CA LEU A 130 21.87 2.48 -10.33
C LEU A 130 23.03 3.45 -10.62
N GLY A 131 22.76 4.52 -11.36
CA GLY A 131 23.72 5.62 -11.59
C GLY A 131 24.07 6.40 -10.31
N GLY A 132 23.28 6.26 -9.24
CA GLY A 132 23.46 7.00 -7.98
C GLY A 132 22.76 8.37 -7.97
N TYR A 133 21.95 8.65 -8.98
CA TYR A 133 21.14 9.88 -9.05
C TYR A 133 19.83 9.67 -8.28
N GLN A 134 19.85 10.02 -6.99
CA GLN A 134 18.70 9.86 -6.10
C GLN A 134 18.61 11.06 -5.13
N LYS A 135 17.39 11.32 -4.61
CA LYS A 135 17.16 12.41 -3.64
C LYS A 135 17.45 11.99 -2.19
N GLY A 136 17.57 10.70 -1.90
CA GLY A 136 17.76 10.18 -0.54
C GLY A 136 16.54 10.36 0.37
N LEU A 137 15.36 10.48 -0.21
CA LEU A 137 14.07 10.57 0.49
C LEU A 137 13.33 9.25 0.33
N GLU A 138 12.86 8.67 1.43
CA GLU A 138 12.20 7.36 1.41
C GLU A 138 10.96 7.36 0.50
N TYR A 139 10.88 6.41 -0.44
CA TYR A 139 9.89 6.26 -1.51
C TYR A 139 9.82 7.44 -2.51
N ALA A 140 10.58 8.50 -2.26
CA ALA A 140 10.69 9.68 -3.12
C ALA A 140 12.12 9.82 -3.69
N ASP A 141 12.81 8.69 -3.89
CA ASP A 141 14.21 8.64 -4.34
C ASP A 141 14.41 9.19 -5.74
N LEU A 142 13.40 9.11 -6.61
CA LEU A 142 13.51 9.45 -8.02
C LEU A 142 13.93 10.91 -8.24
N PRO A 143 14.88 11.18 -9.17
CA PRO A 143 15.20 12.53 -9.57
C PRO A 143 13.97 13.32 -10.02
N THR A 144 13.94 14.62 -9.76
CA THR A 144 12.79 15.47 -10.04
C THR A 144 12.24 15.36 -11.47
N PRO A 145 13.06 15.28 -12.55
CA PRO A 145 12.52 15.09 -13.89
C PRO A 145 11.72 13.77 -14.05
N VAL A 146 12.21 12.69 -13.46
CA VAL A 146 11.47 11.39 -13.49
C VAL A 146 10.21 11.47 -12.63
N ALA A 147 10.27 12.13 -11.47
CA ALA A 147 9.11 12.35 -10.62
C ALA A 147 8.00 13.16 -11.33
N ILE A 148 8.36 14.12 -12.18
CA ILE A 148 7.40 14.87 -13.02
C ILE A 148 6.71 13.93 -14.03
N LEU A 149 7.44 13.01 -14.66
CA LEU A 149 6.85 12.03 -15.58
C LEU A 149 5.83 11.12 -14.86
N VAL A 150 6.09 10.77 -13.60
CA VAL A 150 5.11 10.03 -12.78
C VAL A 150 3.82 10.81 -12.62
N VAL A 151 3.90 12.13 -12.33
CA VAL A 151 2.72 12.99 -12.22
C VAL A 151 1.94 13.02 -13.55
N ILE A 152 2.63 13.16 -14.68
CA ILE A 152 1.99 13.16 -16.00
C ILE A 152 1.26 11.83 -16.25
N ALA A 153 1.94 10.70 -16.03
CA ALA A 153 1.33 9.37 -16.19
C ALA A 153 0.12 9.17 -15.27
N TRP A 154 0.21 9.68 -14.03
CA TRP A 154 -0.88 9.60 -13.06
C TRP A 154 -2.10 10.43 -13.48
N VAL A 155 -1.89 11.62 -14.02
CA VAL A 155 -2.96 12.44 -14.59
C VAL A 155 -3.61 11.74 -15.77
N MET A 156 -2.82 11.16 -16.70
CA MET A 156 -3.35 10.38 -17.84
C MET A 156 -4.21 9.20 -17.35
N PHE A 157 -3.73 8.47 -16.36
CA PHE A 157 -4.47 7.38 -15.72
C PHE A 157 -5.79 7.87 -15.11
N GLY A 158 -5.72 8.91 -14.27
CA GLY A 158 -6.87 9.50 -13.59
C GLY A 158 -7.94 10.00 -14.57
N VAL A 159 -7.54 10.75 -15.60
CA VAL A 159 -8.45 11.24 -16.65
C VAL A 159 -9.20 10.07 -17.30
N ASN A 160 -8.50 9.01 -17.67
CA ASN A 160 -9.10 7.85 -18.34
C ASN A 160 -10.10 7.12 -17.42
N ILE A 161 -9.74 6.91 -16.16
CA ILE A 161 -10.62 6.26 -15.18
C ILE A 161 -11.84 7.13 -14.86
N PHE A 162 -11.65 8.42 -14.54
CA PHE A 162 -12.78 9.32 -14.22
C PHE A 162 -13.70 9.53 -15.41
N ALA A 163 -13.18 9.65 -16.64
CA ALA A 163 -14.00 9.72 -17.85
C ALA A 163 -14.81 8.42 -18.06
N THR A 164 -14.22 7.26 -17.78
CA THR A 164 -14.94 5.97 -17.81
C THR A 164 -16.07 5.94 -16.76
N ILE A 165 -15.81 6.41 -15.54
CA ILE A 165 -16.83 6.48 -14.48
C ILE A 165 -17.93 7.48 -14.83
N ALA A 166 -17.60 8.61 -15.46
CA ALA A 166 -18.57 9.61 -15.88
C ALA A 166 -19.59 9.08 -16.90
N THR A 167 -19.17 8.14 -17.75
CA THR A 167 -20.03 7.49 -18.77
C THR A 167 -20.78 6.26 -18.26
N ARG A 168 -20.70 5.95 -16.95
CA ARG A 168 -21.29 4.75 -16.37
C ARG A 168 -22.80 4.60 -16.65
N LYS A 169 -23.23 3.37 -16.88
CA LYS A 169 -24.64 3.03 -17.04
C LYS A 169 -25.35 2.86 -15.71
N TYR A 170 -24.65 2.39 -14.68
CA TYR A 170 -25.21 2.16 -13.35
C TYR A 170 -25.05 3.41 -12.49
N LYS A 171 -26.15 3.93 -11.92
CA LYS A 171 -26.13 5.13 -11.07
C LYS A 171 -25.41 4.87 -9.74
N GLN A 172 -25.63 3.69 -9.14
CA GLN A 172 -25.00 3.29 -7.89
C GLN A 172 -23.55 2.84 -8.16
N MET A 173 -22.62 3.35 -7.38
CA MET A 173 -21.23 2.95 -7.46
C MET A 173 -20.93 1.89 -6.41
N TYR A 174 -20.31 0.80 -6.86
CA TYR A 174 -19.83 -0.25 -5.99
C TYR A 174 -18.60 0.22 -5.19
N VAL A 175 -18.38 -0.37 -4.01
CA VAL A 175 -17.33 0.03 -3.08
C VAL A 175 -15.93 0.09 -3.71
N SER A 176 -15.58 -0.87 -4.58
CA SER A 176 -14.28 -0.84 -5.28
C SER A 176 -14.07 0.42 -6.11
N THR A 177 -15.15 0.96 -6.71
CA THR A 177 -15.07 2.23 -7.47
C THR A 177 -14.75 3.41 -6.55
N TRP A 178 -15.34 3.44 -5.35
CA TRP A 178 -15.04 4.48 -4.34
C TRP A 178 -13.58 4.43 -3.91
N TYR A 179 -13.07 3.25 -3.59
CA TYR A 179 -11.67 3.07 -3.19
C TYR A 179 -10.70 3.46 -4.31
N LEU A 180 -10.98 3.08 -5.57
CA LEU A 180 -10.12 3.47 -6.71
C LEU A 180 -10.16 4.98 -6.98
N MET A 181 -11.32 5.62 -6.89
CA MET A 181 -11.41 7.08 -7.00
C MET A 181 -10.63 7.78 -5.89
N GLY A 182 -10.81 7.31 -4.64
CA GLY A 182 -10.05 7.81 -3.50
C GLY A 182 -8.55 7.65 -3.71
N THR A 183 -8.09 6.45 -4.09
CA THR A 183 -6.67 6.18 -4.40
C THR A 183 -6.12 7.19 -5.41
N ILE A 184 -6.83 7.43 -6.52
CA ILE A 184 -6.35 8.34 -7.57
C ILE A 184 -6.18 9.76 -7.03
N LEU A 185 -7.15 10.26 -6.27
CA LEU A 185 -7.10 11.61 -5.70
C LEU A 185 -6.07 11.72 -4.58
N TRP A 186 -6.04 10.77 -3.66
CA TRP A 186 -5.10 10.79 -2.54
C TRP A 186 -3.66 10.66 -3.01
N THR A 187 -3.39 9.82 -4.01
CA THR A 187 -2.05 9.69 -4.60
C THR A 187 -1.55 11.03 -5.12
N ALA A 188 -2.39 11.84 -5.75
CA ALA A 188 -1.96 13.15 -6.24
C ALA A 188 -1.43 14.03 -5.10
N PHE A 189 -2.17 14.15 -3.99
CA PHE A 189 -1.74 14.92 -2.82
C PHE A 189 -0.49 14.33 -2.14
N VAL A 190 -0.53 13.03 -1.88
CA VAL A 190 0.54 12.31 -1.18
C VAL A 190 1.84 12.37 -1.99
N TYR A 191 1.77 12.10 -3.29
CA TYR A 191 2.95 12.11 -4.15
C TYR A 191 3.56 13.49 -4.32
N LEU A 192 2.72 14.54 -4.49
CA LEU A 192 3.19 15.92 -4.56
C LEU A 192 3.84 16.37 -3.25
N THR A 193 3.29 15.99 -2.11
CA THR A 193 3.89 16.27 -0.80
C THR A 193 5.27 15.62 -0.68
N GLY A 194 5.39 14.32 -0.97
CA GLY A 194 6.64 13.58 -0.81
C GLY A 194 7.75 13.99 -1.79
N ASN A 195 7.40 14.24 -3.04
CA ASN A 195 8.37 14.47 -4.09
C ASN A 195 8.73 15.94 -4.35
N PHE A 196 7.86 16.88 -3.95
CA PHE A 196 8.06 18.31 -4.23
C PHE A 196 8.00 19.17 -2.97
N ALA A 197 6.98 19.04 -2.10
CA ALA A 197 6.89 19.86 -0.90
C ALA A 197 8.04 19.60 0.09
N THR A 198 8.51 18.37 0.20
CA THR A 198 9.70 18.02 1.00
C THR A 198 10.97 18.76 0.58
N LEU A 199 11.10 19.13 -0.70
CA LEU A 199 12.25 19.87 -1.20
C LEU A 199 12.26 21.34 -0.75
N LEU A 200 11.12 21.86 -0.26
CA LEU A 200 10.99 23.20 0.27
C LEU A 200 11.36 23.31 1.75
N THR A 201 11.69 22.18 2.38
CA THR A 201 11.99 22.09 3.81
C THR A 201 13.33 21.40 4.05
N THR A 202 13.89 21.56 5.25
CA THR A 202 15.17 20.98 5.65
C THR A 202 15.09 20.36 7.04
N GLY A 203 16.06 19.52 7.38
CA GLY A 203 16.22 18.93 8.71
C GLY A 203 15.00 18.10 9.15
N VAL A 204 14.58 18.28 10.39
CA VAL A 204 13.47 17.51 11.00
C VAL A 204 12.15 17.73 10.27
N ASN A 205 11.89 18.93 9.75
CA ASN A 205 10.67 19.22 9.00
C ASN A 205 10.64 18.44 7.68
N GLN A 206 11.75 18.36 6.98
CA GLN A 206 11.86 17.52 5.78
C GLN A 206 11.65 16.05 6.09
N ALA A 207 12.29 15.54 7.14
CA ALA A 207 12.10 14.16 7.58
C ALA A 207 10.63 13.89 7.95
N ASN A 208 9.98 14.80 8.67
CA ASN A 208 8.58 14.67 9.06
C ASN A 208 7.65 14.64 7.83
N LEU A 209 7.84 15.52 6.84
CA LEU A 209 7.07 15.50 5.59
C LEU A 209 7.36 14.25 4.75
N ASN A 210 8.61 13.78 4.72
CA ASN A 210 8.95 12.55 4.01
C ASN A 210 8.28 11.33 4.64
N TRP A 211 8.30 11.22 5.98
CA TRP A 211 7.60 10.12 6.66
C TRP A 211 6.09 10.25 6.61
N MET A 212 5.54 11.47 6.57
CA MET A 212 4.14 11.71 6.25
C MET A 212 3.78 11.15 4.88
N TYR A 213 4.63 11.39 3.87
CA TYR A 213 4.49 10.82 2.53
C TYR A 213 4.59 9.30 2.54
N THR A 214 5.64 8.75 3.10
CA THR A 214 5.91 7.30 3.12
C THR A 214 4.77 6.52 3.78
N HIS A 215 4.30 6.99 4.93
CA HIS A 215 3.15 6.44 5.63
C HIS A 215 1.88 6.45 4.77
N ASN A 216 1.58 7.61 4.19
CA ASN A 216 0.39 7.78 3.37
C ASN A 216 0.51 7.09 2.00
N ALA A 217 1.70 6.84 1.48
CA ALA A 217 1.89 6.00 0.32
C ALA A 217 1.36 4.58 0.60
N VAL A 218 1.64 4.02 1.76
CA VAL A 218 1.07 2.71 2.16
C VAL A 218 -0.43 2.80 2.37
N GLY A 219 -0.90 3.75 3.19
CA GLY A 219 -2.29 3.79 3.64
C GLY A 219 -3.29 4.44 2.69
N LEU A 220 -2.86 5.33 1.79
CA LEU A 220 -3.75 6.05 0.86
C LEU A 220 -3.51 5.73 -0.63
N ILE A 221 -2.42 5.00 -0.96
CA ILE A 221 -2.17 4.55 -2.32
C ILE A 221 -2.37 3.03 -2.39
N PHE A 222 -1.50 2.25 -1.74
CA PHE A 222 -1.48 0.80 -1.89
C PHE A 222 -2.60 0.09 -1.14
N THR A 223 -2.88 0.47 0.10
CA THR A 223 -3.96 -0.18 0.89
C THR A 223 -5.33 -0.02 0.24
N PRO A 224 -5.81 1.19 -0.14
CA PRO A 224 -7.13 1.31 -0.75
C PRO A 224 -7.20 0.72 -2.15
N ALA A 225 -6.11 0.71 -2.94
CA ALA A 225 -6.05 0.00 -4.20
C ALA A 225 -6.21 -1.51 -4.01
N GLY A 226 -5.45 -2.11 -3.08
CA GLY A 226 -5.58 -3.53 -2.73
C GLY A 226 -6.96 -3.89 -2.18
N LEU A 227 -7.56 -3.03 -1.35
CA LEU A 227 -8.94 -3.21 -0.87
C LEU A 227 -9.96 -3.17 -2.02
N ALA A 228 -9.80 -2.25 -2.97
CA ALA A 228 -10.65 -2.18 -4.15
C ALA A 228 -10.62 -3.48 -4.95
N VAL A 229 -9.43 -4.05 -5.14
CA VAL A 229 -9.22 -5.35 -5.78
C VAL A 229 -9.87 -6.47 -4.99
N GLY A 230 -9.65 -6.55 -3.68
CA GLY A 230 -10.25 -7.52 -2.78
C GLY A 230 -11.77 -7.47 -2.80
N TYR A 231 -12.37 -6.29 -2.67
CA TYR A 231 -13.83 -6.11 -2.73
C TYR A 231 -14.44 -6.47 -4.09
N TYR A 232 -13.66 -6.45 -5.15
CA TYR A 232 -14.13 -6.89 -6.46
C TYR A 232 -14.01 -8.40 -6.66
N PHE A 233 -12.85 -8.96 -6.41
CA PHE A 233 -12.57 -10.36 -6.78
C PHE A 233 -13.10 -11.37 -5.75
N ILE A 234 -13.01 -11.08 -4.45
CA ILE A 234 -13.44 -12.03 -3.41
C ILE A 234 -14.94 -12.35 -3.50
N PRO A 235 -15.87 -11.35 -3.54
CA PRO A 235 -17.29 -11.64 -3.70
C PRO A 235 -17.62 -12.40 -4.99
N ARG A 236 -16.91 -12.09 -6.08
CA ARG A 236 -17.11 -12.80 -7.36
C ARG A 236 -16.59 -14.24 -7.33
N ALA A 237 -15.42 -14.47 -6.77
CA ALA A 237 -14.84 -15.81 -6.65
C ALA A 237 -15.64 -16.71 -5.72
N SER A 238 -16.14 -16.17 -4.61
CA SER A 238 -16.97 -16.89 -3.65
C SER A 238 -18.44 -17.00 -4.05
N ASN A 239 -18.87 -16.25 -5.07
CA ASN A 239 -20.28 -16.10 -5.47
C ASN A 239 -21.19 -15.70 -4.30
N THR A 240 -20.69 -14.85 -3.40
CA THR A 240 -21.41 -14.35 -2.24
C THR A 240 -21.43 -12.82 -2.22
N PRO A 241 -22.53 -12.18 -1.81
CA PRO A 241 -22.59 -10.72 -1.72
C PRO A 241 -21.67 -10.22 -0.61
N LEU A 242 -21.25 -8.95 -0.70
CA LEU A 242 -20.48 -8.27 0.33
C LEU A 242 -21.22 -8.38 1.67
N TYR A 243 -20.47 -8.71 2.76
CA TYR A 243 -21.06 -8.93 4.08
C TYR A 243 -21.82 -7.70 4.59
N ASN A 244 -21.19 -6.52 4.50
CA ASN A 244 -21.80 -5.27 4.96
C ASN A 244 -21.20 -4.06 4.21
N HIS A 245 -21.98 -3.46 3.33
CA HIS A 245 -21.55 -2.30 2.56
C HIS A 245 -21.27 -1.06 3.44
N LYS A 246 -22.03 -0.85 4.54
CA LYS A 246 -21.79 0.28 5.45
C LYS A 246 -20.44 0.18 6.13
N LEU A 247 -20.03 -1.04 6.52
CA LEU A 247 -18.73 -1.28 7.14
C LEU A 247 -17.58 -0.96 6.19
N SER A 248 -17.72 -1.29 4.89
CA SER A 248 -16.70 -0.92 3.88
C SER A 248 -16.58 0.59 3.68
N MET A 249 -17.69 1.32 3.78
CA MET A 249 -17.67 2.78 3.70
C MET A 249 -17.09 3.43 4.96
N ILE A 250 -17.34 2.87 6.15
CA ILE A 250 -16.68 3.31 7.39
C ILE A 250 -15.16 3.14 7.25
N GLY A 251 -14.69 1.99 6.77
CA GLY A 251 -13.27 1.76 6.50
C GLY A 251 -12.68 2.79 5.53
N PHE A 252 -13.37 3.08 4.43
CA PHE A 252 -12.96 4.10 3.45
C PHE A 252 -12.78 5.48 4.08
N TRP A 253 -13.78 5.95 4.83
CA TRP A 253 -13.73 7.27 5.45
C TRP A 253 -12.73 7.34 6.61
N SER A 254 -12.50 6.24 7.33
CA SER A 254 -11.46 6.18 8.36
C SER A 254 -10.07 6.34 7.79
N LEU A 255 -9.78 5.70 6.65
CA LEU A 255 -8.53 5.92 5.92
C LEU A 255 -8.39 7.39 5.49
N ALA A 256 -9.45 7.98 4.93
CA ALA A 256 -9.43 9.34 4.44
C ALA A 256 -9.20 10.40 5.52
N PHE A 257 -9.82 10.24 6.70
CA PHE A 257 -9.87 11.30 7.72
C PHE A 257 -9.01 11.04 8.95
N VAL A 258 -8.68 9.80 9.28
CA VAL A 258 -7.91 9.48 10.48
C VAL A 258 -6.49 9.05 10.11
N TYR A 259 -6.36 8.08 9.21
CA TYR A 259 -5.05 7.52 8.86
C TYR A 259 -4.07 8.57 8.32
N VAL A 260 -4.54 9.51 7.52
CA VAL A 260 -3.70 10.53 6.88
C VAL A 260 -2.82 11.31 7.86
N TRP A 261 -3.28 11.51 9.09
CA TRP A 261 -2.59 12.34 10.09
C TRP A 261 -1.56 11.58 10.91
N THR A 262 -1.46 10.27 10.77
CA THR A 262 -0.63 9.43 11.65
C THR A 262 0.81 9.25 11.18
N GLY A 263 1.21 9.86 10.06
CA GLY A 263 2.51 9.63 9.41
C GLY A 263 3.75 9.91 10.26
N ALA A 264 3.68 10.86 11.18
CA ALA A 264 4.81 11.16 12.05
C ALA A 264 5.09 10.11 13.13
N HIS A 265 4.23 9.04 13.26
CA HIS A 265 4.51 7.93 14.18
C HIS A 265 5.81 7.16 13.81
N HIS A 266 6.27 7.27 12.58
CA HIS A 266 7.58 6.74 12.17
C HIS A 266 8.77 7.48 12.80
N MET A 267 8.55 8.64 13.42
CA MET A 267 9.56 9.46 14.07
C MET A 267 9.39 9.52 15.60
N LEU A 268 8.65 8.57 16.18
CA LEU A 268 8.51 8.47 17.64
C LEU A 268 9.87 8.30 18.29
N HIS A 269 10.04 8.93 19.45
CA HIS A 269 11.31 9.05 20.19
C HIS A 269 12.40 9.85 19.43
N GLY A 270 12.06 10.42 18.26
CA GLY A 270 12.91 11.35 17.54
C GLY A 270 12.70 12.81 18.00
N PRO A 271 13.39 13.74 17.33
CA PRO A 271 13.37 15.16 17.71
C PRO A 271 12.10 15.88 17.23
N ILE A 272 10.92 15.28 17.42
CA ILE A 272 9.61 15.89 17.14
C ILE A 272 8.90 16.24 18.44
N SER A 273 7.97 17.20 18.39
CA SER A 273 7.29 17.72 19.57
C SER A 273 6.49 16.64 20.33
N GLN A 274 6.49 16.70 21.66
CA GLN A 274 5.78 15.75 22.52
C GLN A 274 4.28 15.66 22.22
N TRP A 275 3.63 16.81 21.97
CA TRP A 275 2.20 16.84 21.65
C TRP A 275 1.89 16.05 20.36
N LEU A 276 2.78 16.15 19.36
CA LEU A 276 2.61 15.43 18.10
C LEU A 276 2.73 13.91 18.35
N GLN A 277 3.74 13.46 19.10
CA GLN A 277 3.91 12.05 19.46
C GLN A 277 2.67 11.50 20.19
N THR A 278 2.15 12.23 21.19
CA THR A 278 0.96 11.80 21.95
C THR A 278 -0.31 11.72 21.09
N ASN A 279 -0.53 12.70 20.21
CA ASN A 279 -1.69 12.67 19.31
C ASN A 279 -1.61 11.54 18.30
N LEU A 280 -0.42 11.23 17.80
CA LEU A 280 -0.20 10.15 16.85
C LEU A 280 -0.54 8.78 17.45
N ASP A 281 -0.11 8.52 18.68
CA ASP A 281 -0.42 7.27 19.38
C ASP A 281 -1.94 7.08 19.53
N ARG A 282 -2.66 8.16 19.88
CA ARG A 282 -4.13 8.13 20.00
C ARG A 282 -4.83 7.90 18.68
N LEU A 283 -4.45 8.65 17.62
CA LEU A 283 -5.04 8.50 16.29
C LEU A 283 -4.76 7.14 15.70
N PHE A 284 -3.55 6.60 15.88
CA PHE A 284 -3.19 5.29 15.37
C PHE A 284 -4.02 4.17 15.99
N GLY A 285 -4.28 4.25 17.31
CA GLY A 285 -5.20 3.32 17.98
C GLY A 285 -6.60 3.30 17.37
N HIS A 286 -7.12 4.47 16.96
CA HIS A 286 -8.44 4.57 16.31
C HIS A 286 -8.45 4.07 14.86
N VAL A 287 -7.32 4.06 14.17
CA VAL A 287 -7.23 3.54 12.78
C VAL A 287 -7.14 2.02 12.74
N ALA A 288 -6.57 1.39 13.77
CA ALA A 288 -6.47 -0.06 13.84
C ALA A 288 -7.83 -0.75 13.74
N ASP A 289 -8.87 -0.21 14.39
CA ASP A 289 -10.22 -0.78 14.40
C ASP A 289 -10.88 -0.83 13.01
N PRO A 290 -10.89 0.25 12.22
CA PRO A 290 -11.45 0.21 10.85
C PRO A 290 -10.67 -0.68 9.88
N GLY A 291 -9.34 -0.77 10.02
CA GLY A 291 -8.51 -1.68 9.26
C GLY A 291 -8.85 -3.13 9.56
N LEU A 292 -9.04 -3.46 10.84
CA LEU A 292 -9.54 -4.76 11.30
C LEU A 292 -10.96 -5.02 10.78
N GLY A 293 -11.83 -3.99 10.72
CA GLY A 293 -13.17 -4.09 10.16
C GLY A 293 -13.17 -4.53 8.69
N GLY A 294 -12.26 -3.98 7.87
CA GLY A 294 -12.06 -4.40 6.47
C GLY A 294 -11.57 -5.84 6.37
N GLY A 295 -10.56 -6.21 7.15
CA GLY A 295 -10.04 -7.57 7.23
C GLY A 295 -11.09 -8.57 7.72
N LEU A 296 -11.86 -8.23 8.76
CA LEU A 296 -12.95 -9.04 9.30
C LEU A 296 -14.06 -9.25 8.25
N GLN A 297 -14.36 -8.24 7.45
CA GLN A 297 -15.36 -8.36 6.39
C GLN A 297 -14.92 -9.33 5.31
N LEU A 298 -13.67 -9.29 4.89
CA LEU A 298 -13.11 -10.23 3.92
C LEU A 298 -12.99 -11.63 4.50
N HIS A 299 -12.59 -11.77 5.76
CA HIS A 299 -12.53 -13.06 6.47
C HIS A 299 -13.91 -13.71 6.60
N ARG A 300 -14.93 -12.96 7.02
CA ARG A 300 -16.33 -13.49 7.09
C ARG A 300 -16.91 -13.86 5.74
N HIS A 301 -16.39 -13.28 4.64
CA HIS A 301 -16.72 -13.77 3.30
C HIS A 301 -16.24 -15.21 3.08
N HIS A 302 -15.06 -15.51 3.58
CA HIS A 302 -14.44 -16.83 3.45
C HIS A 302 -15.17 -17.89 4.29
N GLU A 303 -15.71 -17.53 5.46
CA GLU A 303 -16.39 -18.44 6.37
C GLU A 303 -17.83 -18.82 5.93
N ARG A 304 -18.42 -18.09 4.97
CA ARG A 304 -19.77 -18.44 4.48
C ARG A 304 -19.73 -19.76 3.74
N PRO A 305 -20.76 -20.65 3.97
CA PRO A 305 -20.80 -21.93 3.29
C PRO A 305 -20.90 -21.74 1.77
N VAL A 306 -19.84 -22.09 1.08
CA VAL A 306 -19.76 -22.12 -0.37
C VAL A 306 -20.11 -23.54 -0.82
N ALA A 307 -20.87 -23.69 -1.91
CA ALA A 307 -21.19 -25.00 -2.48
C ALA A 307 -19.89 -25.81 -2.70
N SER A 308 -19.95 -27.14 -2.47
CA SER A 308 -18.79 -28.02 -2.38
C SER A 308 -17.78 -27.93 -3.53
N VAL A 309 -18.24 -27.63 -4.73
CA VAL A 309 -17.40 -27.45 -5.94
C VAL A 309 -16.59 -26.15 -5.89
N GLN A 310 -17.11 -25.10 -5.26
CA GLN A 310 -16.39 -23.83 -5.11
C GLN A 310 -15.37 -23.88 -3.96
N ARG A 311 -15.60 -24.67 -2.91
CA ARG A 311 -14.60 -24.88 -1.83
C ARG A 311 -13.29 -25.45 -2.36
N GLN A 312 -13.33 -26.37 -3.30
CA GLN A 312 -12.11 -26.93 -3.92
C GLN A 312 -11.36 -25.91 -4.79
N ARG A 313 -12.07 -25.00 -5.48
CA ARG A 313 -11.43 -23.95 -6.27
C ARG A 313 -10.85 -22.82 -5.41
N LEU A 314 -11.50 -22.46 -4.30
CA LEU A 314 -11.01 -21.45 -3.37
C LEU A 314 -9.86 -21.94 -2.50
N ALA A 315 -9.81 -23.22 -2.17
CA ALA A 315 -8.66 -23.83 -1.48
C ALA A 315 -7.38 -23.83 -2.35
N GLN A 316 -7.49 -23.59 -3.65
CA GLN A 316 -6.37 -23.43 -4.57
C GLN A 316 -5.93 -21.96 -4.76
N VAL A 317 -6.72 -20.99 -4.27
CA VAL A 317 -6.30 -19.59 -4.20
C VAL A 317 -5.68 -19.38 -2.82
N PRO A 318 -4.35 -19.20 -2.74
CA PRO A 318 -3.70 -18.92 -1.46
C PRO A 318 -4.38 -17.72 -0.79
N ASP A 319 -4.41 -17.70 0.53
CA ASP A 319 -4.98 -16.64 1.39
C ASP A 319 -4.19 -15.32 1.27
N VAL A 320 -3.95 -14.90 0.02
CA VAL A 320 -3.13 -13.75 -0.35
C VAL A 320 -3.80 -12.44 0.07
N GLY A 321 -5.15 -12.42 0.08
CA GLY A 321 -5.91 -11.22 0.43
C GLY A 321 -5.80 -10.86 1.91
N ASN A 322 -5.91 -11.85 2.80
CA ASN A 322 -5.81 -11.64 4.25
C ASN A 322 -4.36 -11.44 4.71
N GLY A 323 -3.41 -12.14 4.09
CA GLY A 323 -1.99 -11.99 4.41
C GLY A 323 -1.43 -10.59 4.06
N VAL A 324 -1.82 -10.04 2.90
CA VAL A 324 -1.35 -8.71 2.48
C VAL A 324 -2.01 -7.60 3.32
N LEU A 325 -3.30 -7.70 3.61
CA LEU A 325 -4.00 -6.72 4.45
C LEU A 325 -3.56 -6.79 5.91
N SER A 326 -3.41 -8.00 6.45
CA SER A 326 -2.91 -8.19 7.82
C SER A 326 -1.44 -7.79 7.94
N ALA A 327 -0.59 -8.10 6.96
CA ALA A 327 0.81 -7.68 6.96
C ALA A 327 0.97 -6.16 6.87
N HIS A 328 0.15 -5.46 6.09
CA HIS A 328 0.22 -4.00 6.00
C HIS A 328 -0.33 -3.28 7.24
N VAL A 329 -1.38 -3.81 7.86
CA VAL A 329 -1.93 -3.26 9.10
C VAL A 329 -1.04 -3.64 10.28
N LEU A 330 -0.55 -4.87 10.35
CA LEU A 330 0.30 -5.38 11.43
C LEU A 330 1.74 -4.86 11.33
N SER A 331 2.32 -4.66 10.14
CA SER A 331 3.65 -4.06 10.03
C SER A 331 3.69 -2.59 10.47
N GLY A 332 2.54 -1.90 10.45
CA GLY A 332 2.39 -0.58 11.06
C GLY A 332 2.19 -0.63 12.59
N SER A 333 1.64 -1.74 13.12
CA SER A 333 1.32 -1.89 14.55
C SER A 333 2.41 -2.61 15.36
N ASP A 334 3.17 -3.52 14.74
CA ASP A 334 4.21 -4.30 15.43
C ASP A 334 5.45 -3.48 15.84
N ALA A 335 5.57 -2.24 15.35
CA ALA A 335 6.62 -1.32 15.77
C ALA A 335 6.34 -0.63 17.11
N GLN A 336 5.15 -0.81 17.71
CA GLN A 336 4.79 -0.20 18.99
C GLN A 336 4.19 -1.23 19.96
N PRO A 337 4.83 -1.49 21.09
CA PRO A 337 4.15 -2.14 22.20
C PRO A 337 2.99 -1.23 22.63
N ALA A 338 1.80 -1.81 22.75
CA ALA A 338 0.63 -1.10 23.25
C ALA A 338 0.96 -0.37 24.54
N LEU A 339 0.40 0.84 24.75
CA LEU A 339 0.62 1.65 25.95
C LEU A 339 0.51 0.83 27.25
N GLY A 340 -0.40 -0.16 27.30
CA GLY A 340 -0.52 -1.08 28.43
C GLY A 340 0.64 -2.07 28.60
N GLU A 341 1.49 -2.25 27.62
CA GLU A 341 2.69 -3.08 27.72
C GLU A 341 3.90 -2.29 28.20
N ARG A 342 3.98 -1.00 27.86
CA ARG A 342 4.95 -0.07 28.42
C ARG A 342 4.72 0.14 29.91
N ASP A 343 3.47 0.36 30.31
CA ASP A 343 3.12 0.49 31.72
C ASP A 343 3.42 -0.80 32.49
N ARG A 344 3.14 -1.97 31.90
CA ARG A 344 3.49 -3.27 32.49
C ARG A 344 5.00 -3.53 32.53
N LEU A 345 5.75 -3.03 31.53
CA LEU A 345 7.20 -3.15 31.47
C LEU A 345 7.82 -2.21 32.53
N GLN A 346 7.31 -0.98 32.63
CA GLN A 346 7.70 -0.01 33.65
C GLN A 346 7.39 -0.52 35.04
N ASP A 347 6.17 -1.04 35.28
CA ASP A 347 5.78 -1.67 36.54
C ASP A 347 6.61 -2.91 36.90
N ARG A 348 7.01 -3.72 35.89
CA ARG A 348 7.93 -4.85 36.10
C ARG A 348 9.36 -4.40 36.41
N LEU A 349 9.82 -3.32 35.80
CA LEU A 349 11.13 -2.74 36.09
C LEU A 349 11.14 -2.12 37.49
N ASP A 350 10.09 -1.38 37.84
CA ASP A 350 9.93 -0.76 39.17
C ASP A 350 9.69 -1.78 40.28
N SER A 351 9.00 -2.89 40.00
CA SER A 351 8.81 -3.98 40.95
C SER A 351 10.11 -4.80 41.16
N ARG A 352 10.90 -4.98 40.12
CA ARG A 352 12.24 -5.60 40.23
C ARG A 352 13.23 -4.71 40.96
N ALA A 353 13.20 -3.42 40.69
CA ALA A 353 14.02 -2.45 41.43
C ALA A 353 13.66 -2.42 42.94
N ARG A 354 12.37 -2.54 43.29
CA ARG A 354 11.88 -2.63 44.68
C ARG A 354 12.18 -3.97 45.35
N ALA A 355 12.18 -5.07 44.59
CA ALA A 355 12.48 -6.41 45.13
C ALA A 355 13.97 -6.66 45.38
N HIS A 356 14.86 -5.82 44.89
CA HIS A 356 16.31 -5.95 45.07
C HIS A 356 16.91 -4.94 46.04
N GLY A 357 16.08 -4.44 46.97
CA GLY A 357 16.50 -3.79 48.22
C GLY A 357 17.44 -2.59 48.08
N GLY A 358 16.93 -1.43 48.35
CA GLY A 358 17.49 -0.36 49.17
C GLY A 358 18.79 0.36 48.79
N ASP A 359 19.60 -0.16 47.90
CA ASP A 359 20.84 0.51 47.51
C ASP A 359 20.79 0.81 46.01
N GLY A 360 20.71 2.09 45.66
CA GLY A 360 20.41 2.67 44.34
C GLY A 360 21.29 2.25 43.14
N HIS A 361 21.59 0.97 42.97
CA HIS A 361 22.38 0.45 41.90
C HIS A 361 21.56 -0.52 41.04
N LEU A 362 21.32 -0.15 39.80
CA LEU A 362 20.68 -1.01 38.77
C LEU A 362 21.74 -1.82 38.05
N LEU A 363 21.68 -3.15 38.14
CA LEU A 363 22.54 -4.05 37.39
C LEU A 363 21.99 -4.29 35.97
N ILE A 364 22.59 -3.66 34.97
CA ILE A 364 22.24 -3.87 33.55
C ILE A 364 23.20 -4.87 32.93
N HIS A 365 22.66 -5.93 32.33
CA HIS A 365 23.43 -6.90 31.55
C HIS A 365 23.53 -6.44 30.09
N CYS A 366 24.68 -5.90 29.74
CA CYS A 366 25.01 -5.62 28.33
C CYS A 366 26.17 -6.54 27.88
N HIS A 367 25.93 -7.29 26.81
CA HIS A 367 26.95 -8.13 26.14
C HIS A 367 27.77 -9.04 27.08
N GLY A 368 27.09 -9.73 28.00
CA GLY A 368 27.76 -10.75 28.84
C GLY A 368 28.65 -10.20 29.95
N ARG A 369 28.69 -8.88 30.19
CA ARG A 369 29.38 -8.27 31.32
C ARG A 369 28.38 -7.56 32.24
N ARG A 370 28.57 -7.72 33.54
CA ARG A 370 27.80 -7.00 34.56
C ARG A 370 28.42 -5.61 34.78
N VAL A 371 27.63 -4.56 34.56
CA VAL A 371 28.05 -3.18 34.81
C VAL A 371 27.07 -2.58 35.84
N LEU A 372 27.60 -2.00 36.86
CA LEU A 372 26.84 -1.24 37.87
C LEU A 372 26.70 0.20 37.38
N CYS A 373 25.46 0.65 37.15
CA CYS A 373 25.16 2.06 36.86
C CYS A 373 24.50 2.71 38.05
N ASP A 374 24.98 3.88 38.40
CA ASP A 374 24.44 4.69 39.49
C ASP A 374 23.19 5.42 39.00
N SER A 375 22.07 5.30 39.71
CA SER A 375 20.76 5.82 39.33
C SER A 375 20.65 7.36 39.44
N ALA A 376 21.71 8.04 39.83
CA ALA A 376 21.74 9.50 39.95
C ALA A 376 22.08 10.24 38.65
N ASN A 377 22.41 9.50 37.54
CA ASN A 377 22.82 10.08 36.25
C ASN A 377 22.05 9.55 35.07
N LEU A 378 20.80 9.08 35.26
CA LEU A 378 19.88 8.73 34.16
C LEU A 378 18.73 9.70 34.05
#